data_c96917d841eaa6395502f34ab16e9aed
#
_entry.id   c96917d841eaa6395502f34ab16e9aed
#
_cell.length_a   1.000
_cell.length_b   1.000
_cell.length_c   1.000
_cell.angle_alpha   90.00
_cell.angle_beta   90.00
_cell.angle_gamma   90.00
#
_symmetry.space_group_name_H-M   'P 1'
#
loop_
_entity.id
_entity.type
_entity.pdbx_description
1 polymer ?
#
loop_
_entity_poly.entity_id
_entity_poly.type
_entity_poly.pdbx_seq_one_letter_code
_entity_poly.pdbx_strand_id
1 'polypeptide(L)'
;PLYGRQTGEIKVTPFPPSVIKEILSTYNSAYTNDDLLALYSYTGGVAEYVEMMMDAGATTKEQMTERFIAKNSYFIYEGKNMLIEEFGKDYARYFEILQLIASGYTTRGEIESIMKIELSGYLTKLENDYSLISRYIPMFQKTNRNIRYQIGDNFLRVWFRYIYKYGYMI
;
A
#
# COMPACT_ATOMS: atom_id res chain seq x y z
N PRO A 1 19.18 -22.98 9.89
CA PRO A 1 19.00 -21.71 10.61
C PRO A 1 20.24 -20.85 10.42
N LEU A 2 20.09 -19.65 9.83
CA LEU A 2 21.19 -18.70 9.61
C LEU A 2 21.49 -17.85 10.87
N TYR A 3 20.84 -18.17 11.99
CA TYR A 3 21.04 -17.46 13.24
C TYR A 3 22.53 -17.50 13.67
N GLY A 4 23.11 -16.32 13.89
CA GLY A 4 24.51 -16.17 14.29
C GLY A 4 25.53 -16.07 13.16
N ARG A 5 25.10 -16.10 11.88
CA ARG A 5 25.98 -15.91 10.70
C ARG A 5 25.68 -14.63 9.92
N GLN A 6 24.72 -13.84 10.36
CA GLN A 6 24.36 -12.59 9.71
C GLN A 6 25.39 -11.53 10.06
N THR A 7 26.12 -11.05 9.06
CA THR A 7 27.17 -10.00 9.20
C THR A 7 26.66 -8.62 8.86
N GLY A 8 25.43 -8.50 8.32
CA GLY A 8 24.78 -7.25 8.00
C GLY A 8 23.37 -7.48 7.51
N GLU A 9 22.53 -6.43 7.58
CA GLU A 9 21.18 -6.39 7.05
C GLU A 9 21.04 -5.16 6.16
N ILE A 10 20.50 -5.35 4.96
CA ILE A 10 20.17 -4.26 4.03
C ILE A 10 18.67 -4.22 3.88
N LYS A 11 18.04 -3.15 4.35
CA LYS A 11 16.61 -2.91 4.14
C LYS A 11 16.41 -2.29 2.76
N VAL A 12 15.82 -3.05 1.83
CA VAL A 12 15.40 -2.53 0.54
C VAL A 12 14.09 -1.76 0.73
N THR A 13 14.05 -0.53 0.24
CA THR A 13 12.86 0.33 0.30
C THR A 13 12.33 0.60 -1.11
N PRO A 14 11.01 0.88 -1.24
CA PRO A 14 10.44 1.31 -2.51
C PRO A 14 11.16 2.54 -3.09
N PHE A 15 11.15 2.68 -4.40
CA PHE A 15 11.71 3.83 -5.08
C PHE A 15 11.01 5.13 -4.67
N PRO A 16 11.75 6.18 -4.36
CA PRO A 16 11.15 7.50 -4.12
C PRO A 16 10.63 8.10 -5.44
N PRO A 17 9.72 9.08 -5.37
CA PRO A 17 9.15 9.71 -6.56
C PRO A 17 10.18 10.27 -7.56
N SER A 18 11.35 10.69 -7.09
CA SER A 18 12.45 11.17 -7.95
C SER A 18 12.98 10.07 -8.87
N VAL A 19 13.20 8.86 -8.35
CA VAL A 19 13.66 7.70 -9.14
C VAL A 19 12.58 7.25 -10.11
N ILE A 20 11.31 7.20 -9.68
CA ILE A 20 10.19 6.85 -10.56
C ILE A 20 10.06 7.85 -11.71
N LYS A 21 10.27 9.14 -11.43
CA LYS A 21 10.31 10.17 -12.46
C LYS A 21 11.41 9.91 -13.49
N GLU A 22 12.62 9.57 -13.06
CA GLU A 22 13.73 9.23 -13.95
C GLU A 22 13.39 8.03 -14.83
N ILE A 23 12.86 6.96 -14.23
CA ILE A 23 12.44 5.77 -14.97
C ILE A 23 11.37 6.15 -16.00
N LEU A 24 10.27 6.79 -15.59
CA LEU A 24 9.18 7.15 -16.49
C LEU A 24 9.65 8.03 -17.64
N SER A 25 10.54 8.99 -17.38
CA SER A 25 11.09 9.88 -18.41
C SER A 25 11.92 9.14 -19.48
N THR A 26 12.52 8.01 -19.11
CA THR A 26 13.27 7.15 -20.03
C THR A 26 12.34 6.43 -21.01
N TYR A 27 11.16 6.01 -20.57
CA TYR A 27 10.17 5.30 -21.39
C TYR A 27 9.22 6.26 -22.15
N ASN A 28 8.96 7.43 -21.58
CA ASN A 28 8.08 8.45 -22.17
C ASN A 28 8.60 9.84 -21.84
N SER A 29 9.34 10.45 -22.75
CA SER A 29 9.88 11.81 -22.55
C SER A 29 8.81 12.91 -22.51
N ALA A 30 7.58 12.62 -22.95
CA ALA A 30 6.44 13.54 -22.94
C ALA A 30 5.45 13.27 -21.81
N TYR A 31 5.86 12.49 -20.77
CA TYR A 31 4.99 12.19 -19.62
C TYR A 31 4.49 13.47 -18.93
N THR A 32 3.32 13.38 -18.32
CA THR A 32 2.71 14.44 -17.52
C THR A 32 2.90 14.19 -16.02
N ASN A 33 2.59 15.20 -15.20
CA ASN A 33 2.56 15.02 -13.74
C ASN A 33 1.48 14.01 -13.30
N ASP A 34 0.37 13.91 -14.04
CA ASP A 34 -0.68 12.92 -13.79
C ASP A 34 -0.19 11.50 -14.05
N ASP A 35 0.64 11.30 -15.10
CA ASP A 35 1.26 10.01 -15.40
C ASP A 35 2.22 9.59 -14.28
N LEU A 36 3.05 10.51 -13.81
CA LEU A 36 3.96 10.26 -12.70
C LEU A 36 3.19 9.91 -11.41
N LEU A 37 2.13 10.66 -11.12
CA LEU A 37 1.28 10.41 -9.95
C LEU A 37 0.59 9.06 -10.06
N ALA A 38 0.10 8.68 -11.24
CA ALA A 38 -0.53 7.38 -11.48
C ALA A 38 0.47 6.24 -11.25
N LEU A 39 1.66 6.32 -11.86
CA LEU A 39 2.70 5.31 -11.69
C LEU A 39 3.06 5.12 -10.21
N TYR A 40 3.31 6.21 -9.49
CA TYR A 40 3.62 6.14 -8.07
C TYR A 40 2.46 5.61 -7.22
N SER A 41 1.23 5.99 -7.56
CA SER A 41 0.05 5.54 -6.81
C SER A 41 -0.23 4.05 -6.99
N TYR A 42 -0.08 3.53 -8.22
CA TYR A 42 -0.37 2.14 -8.54
C TYR A 42 0.74 1.17 -8.14
N THR A 43 1.98 1.64 -8.12
CA THR A 43 3.15 0.79 -7.82
C THR A 43 3.66 0.94 -6.39
N GLY A 44 3.32 2.04 -5.70
CA GLY A 44 3.91 2.38 -4.40
C GLY A 44 5.44 2.60 -4.47
N GLY A 45 6.03 2.58 -5.66
CA GLY A 45 7.48 2.60 -5.86
C GLY A 45 8.14 1.22 -5.74
N VAL A 46 7.37 0.14 -5.63
CA VAL A 46 7.91 -1.23 -5.65
C VAL A 46 8.54 -1.49 -7.02
N ALA A 47 9.83 -1.85 -7.03
CA ALA A 47 10.62 -1.97 -8.26
C ALA A 47 9.97 -2.91 -9.28
N GLU A 48 9.51 -4.08 -8.83
CA GLU A 48 8.83 -5.07 -9.66
C GLU A 48 7.56 -4.51 -10.32
N TYR A 49 6.74 -3.76 -9.56
CA TYR A 49 5.50 -3.20 -10.11
C TYR A 49 5.77 -2.07 -11.11
N VAL A 50 6.83 -1.28 -10.87
CA VAL A 50 7.28 -0.27 -11.83
C VAL A 50 7.76 -0.93 -13.12
N GLU A 51 8.59 -1.97 -13.03
CA GLU A 51 9.06 -2.75 -14.16
C GLU A 51 7.89 -3.35 -14.94
N MET A 52 6.94 -4.00 -14.28
CA MET A 52 5.74 -4.56 -14.92
C MET A 52 4.91 -3.54 -15.71
N MET A 53 4.82 -2.30 -15.22
CA MET A 53 4.13 -1.21 -15.95
C MET A 53 4.94 -0.78 -17.17
N MET A 54 6.25 -0.60 -17.01
CA MET A 54 7.14 -0.15 -18.09
C MET A 54 7.27 -1.21 -19.20
N ASP A 55 7.45 -2.47 -18.85
CA ASP A 55 7.53 -3.59 -19.81
C ASP A 55 6.24 -3.78 -20.60
N ALA A 56 5.10 -3.46 -19.99
CA ALA A 56 3.81 -3.43 -20.68
C ALA A 56 3.60 -2.20 -21.59
N GLY A 57 4.57 -1.26 -21.64
CA GLY A 57 4.43 0.00 -22.36
C GLY A 57 3.38 0.95 -21.75
N ALA A 58 2.96 0.72 -20.51
CA ALA A 58 1.98 1.54 -19.83
C ALA A 58 2.65 2.78 -19.23
N THR A 59 2.76 3.85 -20.02
CA THR A 59 3.49 5.06 -19.67
C THR A 59 2.60 6.30 -19.48
N THR A 60 1.29 6.17 -19.75
CA THR A 60 0.30 7.22 -19.46
C THR A 60 -0.65 6.77 -18.38
N LYS A 61 -1.30 7.72 -17.71
CA LYS A 61 -2.30 7.44 -16.66
C LYS A 61 -3.39 6.49 -17.15
N GLU A 62 -3.88 6.70 -18.35
CA GLU A 62 -4.93 5.87 -18.95
C GLU A 62 -4.45 4.42 -19.16
N GLN A 63 -3.28 4.23 -19.76
CA GLN A 63 -2.68 2.91 -19.98
C GLN A 63 -2.39 2.19 -18.67
N MET A 64 -1.82 2.90 -17.69
CA MET A 64 -1.54 2.35 -16.35
C MET A 64 -2.85 1.95 -15.64
N THR A 65 -3.89 2.79 -15.73
CA THR A 65 -5.20 2.48 -15.13
C THR A 65 -5.79 1.23 -15.75
N GLU A 66 -5.83 1.17 -17.08
CA GLU A 66 -6.32 0.01 -17.83
C GLU A 66 -5.55 -1.27 -17.43
N ARG A 67 -4.22 -1.19 -17.37
CA ARG A 67 -3.37 -2.31 -16.96
C ARG A 67 -3.63 -2.74 -15.53
N PHE A 68 -3.83 -1.78 -14.63
CA PHE A 68 -4.04 -2.03 -13.20
C PHE A 68 -5.36 -2.77 -12.92
N ILE A 69 -6.45 -2.39 -13.62
CA ILE A 69 -7.79 -2.95 -13.41
C ILE A 69 -8.19 -4.03 -14.41
N ALA A 70 -7.33 -4.40 -15.36
CA ALA A 70 -7.66 -5.45 -16.34
C ALA A 70 -8.06 -6.76 -15.63
N LYS A 71 -9.07 -7.45 -16.14
CA LYS A 71 -9.68 -8.66 -15.52
C LYS A 71 -8.66 -9.73 -15.08
N ASN A 72 -7.56 -9.87 -15.82
CA ASN A 72 -6.49 -10.82 -15.52
C ASN A 72 -5.22 -10.12 -15.03
N SER A 73 -5.34 -8.90 -14.52
CA SER A 73 -4.21 -8.16 -14.01
C SER A 73 -3.65 -8.82 -12.75
N TYR A 74 -2.32 -8.92 -12.69
CA TYR A 74 -1.59 -9.32 -11.50
C TYR A 74 -2.04 -8.51 -10.27
N PHE A 75 -2.22 -7.19 -10.44
CA PHE A 75 -2.56 -6.26 -9.37
C PHE A 75 -3.91 -6.53 -8.70
N ILE A 76 -4.84 -7.20 -9.37
CA ILE A 76 -6.15 -7.52 -8.77
C ILE A 76 -6.00 -8.45 -7.55
N TYR A 77 -5.12 -9.44 -7.65
CA TYR A 77 -4.93 -10.44 -6.60
C TYR A 77 -3.77 -10.12 -5.67
N GLU A 78 -2.84 -9.29 -6.13
CA GLU A 78 -1.57 -9.02 -5.45
C GLU A 78 -1.76 -8.47 -4.03
N GLY A 79 -2.62 -7.48 -3.83
CA GLY A 79 -2.84 -6.92 -2.50
C GLY A 79 -3.34 -7.96 -1.49
N LYS A 80 -4.14 -8.93 -1.93
CA LYS A 80 -4.58 -10.04 -1.08
C LYS A 80 -3.47 -11.04 -0.84
N ASN A 81 -2.75 -11.44 -1.88
CA ASN A 81 -1.68 -12.43 -1.80
C ASN A 81 -0.55 -11.95 -0.89
N MET A 82 -0.10 -10.70 -1.07
CA MET A 82 0.91 -10.07 -0.23
C MET A 82 0.52 -10.10 1.25
N LEU A 83 -0.74 -9.77 1.58
CA LEU A 83 -1.18 -9.79 2.97
C LEU A 83 -1.31 -11.22 3.54
N ILE A 84 -1.67 -12.21 2.72
CA ILE A 84 -1.70 -13.62 3.14
C ILE A 84 -0.27 -14.11 3.43
N GLU A 85 0.68 -13.80 2.57
CA GLU A 85 2.09 -14.18 2.75
C GLU A 85 2.68 -13.52 3.99
N GLU A 86 2.39 -12.24 4.22
CA GLU A 86 2.92 -11.50 5.36
C GLU A 86 2.34 -11.95 6.71
N PHE A 87 1.02 -12.17 6.78
CA PHE A 87 0.34 -12.43 8.05
C PHE A 87 0.01 -13.89 8.32
N GLY A 88 0.09 -14.76 7.33
CA GLY A 88 -0.20 -16.18 7.49
C GLY A 88 -1.55 -16.43 8.14
N LYS A 89 -1.57 -17.10 9.30
CA LYS A 89 -2.80 -17.48 10.04
C LYS A 89 -3.60 -16.28 10.57
N ASP A 90 -2.94 -15.17 10.84
CA ASP A 90 -3.57 -13.95 11.38
C ASP A 90 -4.11 -13.01 10.28
N TYR A 91 -3.98 -13.40 9.01
CA TYR A 91 -4.37 -12.62 7.85
C TYR A 91 -5.74 -11.94 7.99
N ALA A 92 -6.78 -12.70 8.37
CA ALA A 92 -8.15 -12.19 8.37
C ALA A 92 -8.32 -10.94 9.26
N ARG A 93 -7.67 -10.92 10.43
CA ARG A 93 -7.76 -9.79 11.37
C ARG A 93 -7.00 -8.57 10.86
N TYR A 94 -5.79 -8.75 10.38
CA TYR A 94 -5.00 -7.65 9.82
C TYR A 94 -5.67 -7.07 8.58
N PHE A 95 -6.22 -7.93 7.73
CA PHE A 95 -6.96 -7.52 6.55
C PHE A 95 -8.16 -6.64 6.91
N GLU A 96 -8.98 -7.06 7.89
CA GLU A 96 -10.15 -6.30 8.34
C GLU A 96 -9.76 -4.94 8.92
N ILE A 97 -8.67 -4.85 9.71
CA ILE A 97 -8.14 -3.58 10.21
C ILE A 97 -7.74 -2.65 9.06
N LEU A 98 -6.97 -3.15 8.10
CA LEU A 98 -6.53 -2.36 6.94
C LEU A 98 -7.70 -1.91 6.07
N GLN A 99 -8.69 -2.79 5.87
CA GLN A 99 -9.92 -2.47 5.16
C GLN A 99 -10.71 -1.34 5.84
N LEU A 100 -10.85 -1.39 7.15
CA LEU A 100 -11.54 -0.35 7.92
C LEU A 100 -10.79 0.99 7.84
N ILE A 101 -9.45 0.99 7.96
CA ILE A 101 -8.63 2.19 7.78
C ILE A 101 -8.82 2.77 6.37
N ALA A 102 -8.77 1.93 5.34
CA ALA A 102 -8.98 2.36 3.94
C ALA A 102 -10.39 2.92 3.70
N SER A 103 -11.37 2.44 4.46
CA SER A 103 -12.77 2.89 4.41
C SER A 103 -13.04 4.17 5.20
N GLY A 104 -12.03 4.71 5.92
CA GLY A 104 -12.13 5.98 6.63
C GLY A 104 -12.28 5.88 8.16
N TYR A 105 -12.34 4.68 8.74
CA TYR A 105 -12.29 4.48 10.19
C TYR A 105 -10.84 4.58 10.66
N THR A 106 -10.42 5.77 11.02
CA THR A 106 -9.00 6.08 11.21
C THR A 106 -8.55 6.12 12.67
N THR A 107 -9.48 6.07 13.62
CA THR A 107 -9.14 6.04 15.04
C THR A 107 -9.25 4.63 15.61
N ARG A 108 -8.40 4.33 16.61
CA ARG A 108 -8.46 3.04 17.32
C ARG A 108 -9.85 2.74 17.85
N GLY A 109 -10.50 3.72 18.48
CA GLY A 109 -11.83 3.54 19.09
C GLY A 109 -12.92 3.21 18.08
N GLU A 110 -12.89 3.82 16.89
CA GLU A 110 -13.83 3.49 15.81
C GLU A 110 -13.66 2.03 15.37
N ILE A 111 -12.42 1.60 15.13
CA ILE A 111 -12.13 0.24 14.67
C ILE A 111 -12.48 -0.79 15.76
N GLU A 112 -12.09 -0.55 17.02
CA GLU A 112 -12.45 -1.43 18.16
C GLU A 112 -13.97 -1.54 18.35
N SER A 113 -14.71 -0.45 18.11
CA SER A 113 -16.17 -0.48 18.23
C SER A 113 -16.83 -1.37 17.18
N ILE A 114 -16.24 -1.52 16.01
CA ILE A 114 -16.73 -2.37 14.91
C ILE A 114 -16.28 -3.81 15.13
N MET A 115 -14.99 -4.04 15.33
CA MET A 115 -14.41 -5.39 15.43
C MET A 115 -14.68 -6.08 16.77
N LYS A 116 -15.04 -5.32 17.82
CA LYS A 116 -15.28 -5.82 19.18
C LYS A 116 -14.07 -6.54 19.80
N ILE A 117 -12.88 -6.13 19.43
CA ILE A 117 -11.61 -6.66 19.96
C ILE A 117 -10.68 -5.52 20.36
N GLU A 118 -9.71 -5.80 21.21
CA GLU A 118 -8.64 -4.87 21.57
C GLU A 118 -7.58 -4.85 20.44
N LEU A 119 -7.16 -3.65 19.99
CA LEU A 119 -6.34 -3.48 18.81
C LEU A 119 -4.90 -3.02 19.04
N SER A 120 -4.50 -2.64 20.27
CA SER A 120 -3.18 -2.01 20.46
C SER A 120 -2.03 -2.89 19.95
N GLY A 121 -2.09 -4.19 20.20
CA GLY A 121 -1.08 -5.13 19.71
C GLY A 121 -1.03 -5.22 18.18
N TYR A 122 -2.19 -5.27 17.53
CA TYR A 122 -2.29 -5.33 16.07
C TYR A 122 -1.80 -4.05 15.41
N LEU A 123 -2.21 -2.88 15.90
CA LEU A 123 -1.80 -1.59 15.36
C LEU A 123 -0.30 -1.36 15.55
N THR A 124 0.27 -1.77 16.70
CA THR A 124 1.71 -1.68 16.95
C THR A 124 2.50 -2.54 15.96
N LYS A 125 2.06 -3.76 15.69
CA LYS A 125 2.70 -4.63 14.70
C LYS A 125 2.58 -4.07 13.28
N LEU A 126 1.38 -3.63 12.87
CA LEU A 126 1.17 -3.02 11.56
C LEU A 126 2.05 -1.80 11.33
N GLU A 127 2.31 -1.00 12.37
CA GLU A 127 3.15 0.19 12.29
C GLU A 127 4.64 -0.15 12.33
N ASN A 128 5.08 -0.93 13.32
CA ASN A 128 6.50 -1.09 13.64
C ASN A 128 7.15 -2.29 12.94
N ASP A 129 6.44 -3.43 12.89
CA ASP A 129 6.99 -4.68 12.34
C ASP A 129 6.80 -4.73 10.83
N TYR A 130 5.58 -4.41 10.37
CA TYR A 130 5.19 -4.52 8.97
C TYR A 130 5.31 -3.20 8.19
N SER A 131 5.37 -2.04 8.87
CA SER A 131 5.43 -0.71 8.24
C SER A 131 4.27 -0.42 7.26
N LEU A 132 3.12 -1.09 7.43
CA LEU A 132 1.95 -0.97 6.55
C LEU A 132 1.04 0.19 6.90
N ILE A 133 1.07 0.67 8.14
CA ILE A 133 0.33 1.86 8.56
C ILE A 133 1.26 2.88 9.18
N SER A 134 0.83 4.13 9.15
CA SER A 134 1.43 5.22 9.91
C SER A 134 0.38 5.94 10.72
N ARG A 135 0.79 6.47 11.88
CA ARG A 135 -0.09 7.31 12.70
C ARG A 135 0.23 8.79 12.50
N TYR A 136 -0.79 9.60 12.57
CA TYR A 136 -0.64 11.04 12.54
C TYR A 136 -1.62 11.71 13.52
N ILE A 137 -1.29 12.92 13.93
CA ILE A 137 -2.17 13.77 14.74
C ILE A 137 -2.62 14.91 13.83
N PRO A 138 -3.94 15.18 13.71
CA PRO A 138 -4.43 16.30 12.92
C PRO A 138 -3.82 17.62 13.40
N MET A 139 -3.48 18.51 12.45
CA MET A 139 -2.93 19.83 12.75
C MET A 139 -3.87 20.59 13.72
N PHE A 140 -3.28 21.31 14.68
CA PHE A 140 -4.00 22.04 15.76
C PHE A 140 -4.55 21.20 16.92
N GLN A 141 -4.34 19.88 16.94
CA GLN A 141 -4.73 19.03 18.07
C GLN A 141 -3.49 18.63 18.89
N LYS A 142 -3.46 19.02 20.18
CA LYS A 142 -2.29 18.84 21.04
C LYS A 142 -2.31 17.54 21.89
N THR A 143 -3.30 16.67 21.71
CA THR A 143 -3.47 15.50 22.59
C THR A 143 -3.37 14.19 21.82
N ASN A 144 -2.71 13.19 22.41
CA ASN A 144 -2.61 11.82 21.87
C ASN A 144 -3.98 11.11 21.72
N ARG A 145 -5.08 11.74 22.21
CA ARG A 145 -6.44 11.20 22.08
C ARG A 145 -6.96 11.20 20.65
N ASN A 146 -6.33 11.99 19.76
CA ASN A 146 -6.77 12.16 18.37
C ASN A 146 -5.79 11.53 17.36
N ILE A 147 -5.04 10.52 17.78
CA ILE A 147 -4.19 9.73 16.87
C ILE A 147 -5.09 9.09 15.82
N ARG A 148 -4.70 9.27 14.56
CA ARG A 148 -5.33 8.64 13.40
C ARG A 148 -4.33 7.76 12.68
N TYR A 149 -4.83 6.70 12.09
CA TYR A 149 -4.06 5.74 11.32
C TYR A 149 -4.38 5.89 9.82
N GLN A 150 -3.39 5.69 8.99
CA GLN A 150 -3.52 5.62 7.55
C GLN A 150 -2.65 4.49 7.00
N ILE A 151 -3.02 3.91 5.87
CA ILE A 151 -2.18 2.96 5.16
C ILE A 151 -0.97 3.72 4.63
N GLY A 152 0.24 3.29 5.00
CA GLY A 152 1.51 3.89 4.58
C GLY A 152 1.89 3.49 3.16
N ASP A 153 1.58 2.26 2.77
CA ASP A 153 1.84 1.72 1.44
C ASP A 153 0.84 2.27 0.41
N ASN A 154 1.34 2.93 -0.65
CA ASN A 154 0.48 3.55 -1.67
C ASN A 154 -0.25 2.52 -2.52
N PHE A 155 0.41 1.41 -2.89
CA PHE A 155 -0.22 0.33 -3.65
C PHE A 155 -1.41 -0.23 -2.88
N LEU A 156 -1.23 -0.62 -1.61
CA LEU A 156 -2.31 -1.15 -0.77
C LEU A 156 -3.42 -0.13 -0.55
N ARG A 157 -3.09 1.16 -0.41
CA ARG A 157 -4.09 2.23 -0.27
C ARG A 157 -5.01 2.29 -1.48
N VAL A 158 -4.44 2.26 -2.69
CA VAL A 158 -5.19 2.25 -3.95
C VAL A 158 -5.93 0.94 -4.12
N TRP A 159 -5.28 -0.19 -3.81
CA TRP A 159 -5.85 -1.51 -3.92
C TRP A 159 -7.12 -1.67 -3.07
N PHE A 160 -7.08 -1.34 -1.78
CA PHE A 160 -8.27 -1.41 -0.91
C PHE A 160 -9.37 -0.46 -1.37
N ARG A 161 -9.01 0.75 -1.79
CA ARG A 161 -9.96 1.79 -2.16
C ARG A 161 -10.69 1.51 -3.46
N TYR A 162 -10.04 0.88 -4.42
CA TYR A 162 -10.58 0.68 -5.77
C TYR A 162 -10.73 -0.78 -6.13
N ILE A 163 -9.69 -1.60 -6.04
CA ILE A 163 -9.75 -3.01 -6.43
C ILE A 163 -10.64 -3.80 -5.46
N TYR A 164 -10.33 -3.77 -4.18
CA TYR A 164 -11.10 -4.55 -3.21
C TYR A 164 -12.56 -4.07 -3.11
N LYS A 165 -12.77 -2.76 -3.08
CA LYS A 165 -14.11 -2.17 -2.92
C LYS A 165 -15.01 -2.41 -4.14
N TYR A 166 -14.46 -2.35 -5.34
CA TYR A 166 -15.21 -2.41 -6.60
C TYR A 166 -14.87 -3.62 -7.46
N GLY A 167 -14.12 -4.60 -6.96
CA GLY A 167 -13.68 -5.78 -7.70
C GLY A 167 -14.81 -6.63 -8.28
N TYR A 168 -16.02 -6.50 -7.75
CA TYR A 168 -17.22 -7.13 -8.33
C TYR A 168 -17.67 -6.48 -9.66
N MET A 169 -17.14 -5.31 -10.01
CA MET A 169 -17.43 -4.57 -11.25
C MET A 169 -16.34 -4.78 -12.32
N ILE A 170 -15.19 -5.35 -11.93
CA ILE A 170 -14.02 -5.63 -12.76
C ILE A 170 -14.12 -7.09 -13.27
#